data_e8357900064b52d4598c5707d4d32e33
#
_entry.id   e8357900064b52d4598c5707d4d32e33
#
_cell.length_a   1.000
_cell.length_b   1.000
_cell.length_c   1.000
_cell.angle_alpha   90.00
_cell.angle_beta   90.00
_cell.angle_gamma   90.00
#
_symmetry.space_group_name_H-M   'P 1'
#
loop_
_entity.id
_entity.type
_entity.pdbx_description
1 polymer ?
#
loop_
_entity_poly.entity_id
_entity_poly.type
_entity_poly.pdbx_seq_one_letter_code
_entity_poly.pdbx_strand_id
1 'polypeptide(L)'
;MWKWIKFSRLFLISNFFSIFFIGCQSDNQKLKPSYLVKHPGYYYKLLAFDKMSFQYWHKSTAWVNVTFKTQNDSVFWDSFTALNDTYFVDIDSTIQNNIFIKQLSLSSEFDSVGLLINTKVFFKQQFFTENIPFFSQRDSIVKVNYKIKQIFNSNQNIDFIKTLKTNENRLIQDYLNTHKKINIIKDSIGIYWIEKPKNTIGEFIKPGDLVSLEYCGYFLNGQILEKSPLNFEYVFGTPDQLLKGLNYVISRLKKGQNAKILLPSHFTFGENGSSNKKVARNTPLVYELMILDLKQK
;
A
#
# COMPACT_ATOMS: atom_id res chain seq x y z
N MET A 1 61.23 -3.86 -46.39
CA MET A 1 61.43 -4.86 -47.43
C MET A 1 60.05 -5.42 -47.79
N TRP A 2 59.56 -5.03 -48.91
CA TRP A 2 58.99 -5.81 -50.05
C TRP A 2 57.72 -6.62 -49.66
N LYS A 3 56.61 -6.67 -50.40
CA LYS A 3 56.05 -6.11 -51.71
C LYS A 3 54.58 -6.57 -51.71
N TRP A 4 53.67 -5.72 -52.04
CA TRP A 4 52.76 -5.65 -53.18
C TRP A 4 52.40 -6.99 -53.82
N ILE A 5 51.08 -7.24 -54.00
CA ILE A 5 50.42 -7.38 -55.31
C ILE A 5 48.91 -7.29 -55.17
N LYS A 6 48.34 -6.39 -55.97
CA LYS A 6 46.89 -6.28 -56.33
C LYS A 6 46.49 -7.47 -57.22
N PHE A 7 45.24 -7.85 -57.19
CA PHE A 7 44.48 -8.04 -58.43
C PHE A 7 42.98 -7.95 -58.20
N SER A 8 42.33 -7.12 -58.98
CA SER A 8 40.93 -6.87 -59.23
C SER A 8 40.28 -8.03 -59.97
N ARG A 9 38.97 -8.28 -59.74
CA ARG A 9 38.01 -8.56 -60.78
C ARG A 9 36.60 -8.21 -60.33
N LEU A 10 36.02 -7.27 -61.07
CA LEU A 10 34.59 -7.02 -61.18
C LEU A 10 33.84 -8.30 -61.57
N PHE A 11 32.72 -8.50 -60.95
CA PHE A 11 31.55 -9.14 -61.62
C PHE A 11 30.29 -8.40 -61.22
N LEU A 12 29.71 -7.73 -62.17
CA LEU A 12 28.36 -7.21 -62.20
C LEU A 12 27.40 -8.38 -62.41
N ILE A 13 26.41 -8.54 -61.52
CA ILE A 13 25.14 -9.19 -61.89
C ILE A 13 24.02 -8.52 -61.11
N SER A 14 23.26 -7.70 -61.82
CA SER A 14 21.84 -7.74 -62.00
C SER A 14 20.92 -7.69 -60.78
N ASN A 15 20.25 -6.54 -60.69
CA ASN A 15 18.99 -6.24 -60.03
C ASN A 15 18.01 -7.42 -59.90
N PHE A 16 17.57 -7.66 -58.65
CA PHE A 16 16.19 -8.06 -58.43
C PHE A 16 15.71 -7.31 -57.16
N PHE A 17 15.04 -6.20 -57.38
CA PHE A 17 14.30 -5.46 -56.37
C PHE A 17 13.00 -6.24 -56.12
N SER A 18 13.03 -7.16 -55.17
CA SER A 18 11.83 -7.73 -54.60
C SER A 18 11.41 -6.84 -53.45
N ILE A 19 10.48 -5.94 -53.71
CA ILE A 19 9.75 -5.20 -52.71
C ILE A 19 8.92 -6.21 -51.92
N PHE A 20 9.47 -6.70 -50.81
CA PHE A 20 8.64 -7.32 -49.78
C PHE A 20 7.88 -6.21 -49.03
N PHE A 21 6.62 -6.03 -49.41
CA PHE A 21 5.64 -5.43 -48.49
C PHE A 21 5.54 -6.32 -47.29
N ILE A 22 6.33 -6.00 -46.23
CA ILE A 22 6.07 -6.49 -44.92
C ILE A 22 4.86 -5.70 -44.44
N GLY A 23 3.69 -6.30 -44.66
CA GLY A 23 2.47 -5.86 -44.01
C GLY A 23 2.74 -5.83 -42.53
N CYS A 24 2.56 -4.66 -41.89
CA CYS A 24 2.37 -4.53 -40.46
C CYS A 24 1.11 -5.33 -40.11
N GLN A 25 1.25 -6.63 -39.95
CA GLN A 25 0.34 -7.38 -39.10
C GLN A 25 0.61 -6.86 -37.70
N SER A 26 -0.35 -6.16 -37.14
CA SER A 26 -0.47 -5.97 -35.71
C SER A 26 -0.50 -7.38 -35.10
N ASP A 27 0.68 -7.87 -34.77
CA ASP A 27 0.81 -9.02 -33.89
C ASP A 27 0.16 -8.62 -32.56
N ASN A 28 -1.11 -8.97 -32.45
CA ASN A 28 -1.68 -9.38 -31.20
C ASN A 28 -0.86 -10.60 -30.77
N GLN A 29 0.38 -10.36 -30.32
CA GLN A 29 1.11 -11.32 -29.54
C GLN A 29 0.27 -11.56 -28.29
N LYS A 30 -0.67 -12.52 -28.40
CA LYS A 30 -1.16 -13.23 -27.24
C LYS A 30 0.10 -13.60 -26.49
N LEU A 31 0.34 -12.90 -25.37
CA LEU A 31 1.35 -13.25 -24.39
C LEU A 31 1.19 -14.75 -24.16
N LYS A 32 2.01 -15.58 -24.82
CA LYS A 32 2.13 -17.00 -24.45
C LYS A 32 2.65 -16.94 -23.02
N PRO A 33 1.83 -17.25 -22.02
CA PRO A 33 2.27 -17.08 -20.65
C PRO A 33 3.39 -18.08 -20.46
N SER A 34 4.57 -17.58 -20.11
CA SER A 34 5.61 -18.40 -19.50
C SER A 34 5.15 -18.96 -18.14
N TYR A 35 3.88 -18.81 -17.82
CA TYR A 35 3.20 -19.25 -16.60
C TYR A 35 2.64 -20.66 -16.83
N LEU A 36 3.03 -21.58 -15.95
CA LEU A 36 2.83 -23.02 -16.17
C LEU A 36 1.43 -23.52 -15.81
N VAL A 37 0.69 -22.81 -14.97
CA VAL A 37 -0.58 -23.31 -14.43
C VAL A 37 -1.69 -22.28 -14.56
N LYS A 38 -2.82 -22.75 -15.12
CA LYS A 38 -4.06 -21.97 -15.23
C LYS A 38 -5.01 -22.39 -14.12
N HIS A 39 -5.46 -21.42 -13.35
CA HIS A 39 -6.59 -21.56 -12.44
C HIS A 39 -7.82 -20.79 -12.96
N PRO A 40 -9.04 -21.12 -12.51
CA PRO A 40 -10.20 -20.28 -12.82
C PRO A 40 -9.94 -18.83 -12.36
N GLY A 41 -9.88 -17.89 -13.33
CA GLY A 41 -9.73 -16.46 -13.10
C GLY A 41 -8.29 -15.92 -13.00
N TYR A 42 -7.25 -16.75 -13.03
CA TYR A 42 -5.86 -16.29 -13.01
C TYR A 42 -4.85 -17.32 -13.53
N TYR A 43 -3.62 -16.87 -13.79
CA TYR A 43 -2.49 -17.75 -14.09
C TYR A 43 -1.41 -17.53 -13.05
N TYR A 44 -0.65 -18.57 -12.72
CA TYR A 44 0.50 -18.44 -11.84
C TYR A 44 1.72 -19.18 -12.36
N LYS A 45 2.89 -18.73 -11.89
CA LYS A 45 4.19 -19.36 -12.12
C LYS A 45 4.95 -19.37 -10.80
N LEU A 46 5.47 -20.53 -10.45
CA LEU A 46 6.45 -20.65 -9.38
C LEU A 46 7.80 -20.17 -9.91
N LEU A 47 8.34 -19.10 -9.33
CA LEU A 47 9.59 -18.47 -9.76
C LEU A 47 10.80 -19.07 -9.04
N ALA A 48 10.63 -19.34 -7.74
CA ALA A 48 11.58 -20.06 -6.91
C ALA A 48 10.81 -20.79 -5.81
N PHE A 49 11.29 -21.96 -5.38
CA PHE A 49 10.68 -22.75 -4.32
C PHE A 49 11.76 -23.46 -3.52
N ASP A 50 11.46 -23.68 -2.25
CA ASP A 50 12.25 -24.58 -1.41
C ASP A 50 11.57 -25.95 -1.36
N LYS A 51 12.34 -27.03 -1.19
CA LYS A 51 11.84 -28.42 -1.19
C LYS A 51 10.98 -28.76 0.04
N MET A 52 10.59 -27.79 0.84
CA MET A 52 9.78 -28.03 2.02
C MET A 52 8.34 -28.42 1.67
N SER A 53 7.81 -29.38 2.40
CA SER A 53 6.49 -29.98 2.25
C SER A 53 5.37 -28.95 2.18
N PHE A 54 4.46 -29.12 1.24
CA PHE A 54 3.18 -28.40 1.19
C PHE A 54 2.47 -28.50 2.54
N GLN A 55 2.27 -27.36 3.18
CA GLN A 55 1.49 -27.27 4.39
C GLN A 55 0.32 -26.29 4.15
N TYR A 56 -0.90 -26.78 4.38
CA TYR A 56 -2.09 -25.92 4.29
C TYR A 56 -2.10 -24.99 5.49
N TRP A 57 -2.02 -23.70 5.23
CA TRP A 57 -2.01 -22.67 6.27
C TRP A 57 -3.43 -22.20 6.55
N HIS A 58 -3.95 -22.50 7.73
CA HIS A 58 -5.21 -21.97 8.23
C HIS A 58 -4.93 -21.02 9.40
N LYS A 59 -5.62 -19.87 9.42
CA LYS A 59 -5.50 -18.85 10.49
C LYS A 59 -4.04 -18.51 10.81
N SER A 60 -3.28 -18.22 9.77
CA SER A 60 -1.87 -17.84 9.84
C SER A 60 -1.67 -16.47 9.21
N THR A 61 -0.52 -15.85 9.48
CA THR A 61 -0.13 -14.57 8.86
C THR A 61 1.16 -14.78 8.08
N ALA A 62 1.19 -14.38 6.82
CA ALA A 62 2.40 -14.41 5.99
C ALA A 62 3.07 -13.04 5.99
N TRP A 63 4.37 -13.00 6.24
CA TRP A 63 5.23 -11.87 5.92
C TRP A 63 5.73 -12.01 4.50
N VAL A 64 5.38 -11.06 3.64
CA VAL A 64 5.62 -11.19 2.21
C VAL A 64 6.24 -9.92 1.63
N ASN A 65 7.13 -10.09 0.66
CA ASN A 65 7.51 -9.05 -0.27
C ASN A 65 6.63 -9.18 -1.50
N VAL A 66 5.97 -8.10 -1.88
CA VAL A 66 5.02 -8.08 -3.00
C VAL A 66 5.27 -6.87 -3.87
N THR A 67 5.24 -7.09 -5.17
CA THR A 67 5.28 -6.01 -6.18
C THR A 67 4.08 -6.16 -7.11
N PHE A 68 3.33 -5.07 -7.28
CA PHE A 68 2.25 -4.97 -8.26
C PHE A 68 2.72 -4.20 -9.48
N LYS A 69 2.51 -4.79 -10.65
CA LYS A 69 2.95 -4.23 -11.94
C LYS A 69 1.80 -4.17 -12.93
N THR A 70 1.85 -3.17 -13.79
CA THR A 70 1.01 -3.10 -14.98
C THR A 70 1.33 -4.26 -15.95
N GLN A 71 0.52 -4.42 -16.98
CA GLN A 71 0.76 -5.40 -18.05
C GLN A 71 2.14 -5.20 -18.70
N ASN A 72 2.63 -3.97 -18.78
CA ASN A 72 3.91 -3.60 -19.39
C ASN A 72 5.07 -3.52 -18.38
N ASP A 73 4.97 -4.22 -17.24
CA ASP A 73 5.99 -4.33 -16.18
C ASP A 73 6.30 -3.04 -15.40
N SER A 74 5.54 -1.95 -15.59
CA SER A 74 5.68 -0.75 -14.75
C SER A 74 5.19 -1.04 -13.33
N VAL A 75 6.06 -0.85 -12.34
CA VAL A 75 5.72 -1.01 -10.92
C VAL A 75 4.84 0.15 -10.47
N PHE A 76 3.68 -0.12 -9.90
CA PHE A 76 2.81 0.89 -9.32
C PHE A 76 2.62 0.75 -7.81
N TRP A 77 2.98 -0.37 -7.24
CA TRP A 77 3.04 -0.59 -5.80
C TRP A 77 4.07 -1.66 -5.46
N ASP A 78 4.80 -1.43 -4.40
CA ASP A 78 5.83 -2.34 -3.89
C ASP A 78 5.85 -2.27 -2.37
N SER A 79 5.83 -3.43 -1.70
CA SER A 79 5.73 -3.51 -0.25
C SER A 79 6.97 -2.97 0.47
N PHE A 80 8.14 -3.04 -0.15
CA PHE A 80 9.36 -2.52 0.44
C PHE A 80 9.32 -0.98 0.51
N THR A 81 8.94 -0.34 -0.59
CA THR A 81 8.87 1.13 -0.66
C THR A 81 7.64 1.70 0.04
N ALA A 82 6.47 1.03 -0.10
CA ALA A 82 5.21 1.53 0.46
C ALA A 82 5.08 1.29 1.96
N LEU A 83 5.60 0.18 2.49
CA LEU A 83 5.38 -0.28 3.86
C LEU A 83 6.68 -0.59 4.60
N ASN A 84 7.83 -0.12 4.09
CA ASN A 84 9.15 -0.38 4.66
C ASN A 84 9.38 -1.86 4.99
N ASP A 85 9.06 -2.73 4.01
CA ASP A 85 9.22 -4.19 4.11
C ASP A 85 8.35 -4.86 5.21
N THR A 86 7.27 -4.23 5.64
CA THR A 86 6.40 -4.75 6.70
C THR A 86 5.00 -5.14 6.19
N TYR A 87 4.93 -5.83 5.05
CA TYR A 87 3.66 -6.28 4.52
C TYR A 87 3.30 -7.67 5.04
N PHE A 88 2.27 -7.69 5.89
CA PHE A 88 1.74 -8.92 6.50
C PHE A 88 0.34 -9.17 5.98
N VAL A 89 0.07 -10.41 5.57
CA VAL A 89 -1.21 -10.83 4.99
C VAL A 89 -1.76 -11.98 5.81
N ASP A 90 -2.98 -11.79 6.31
CA ASP A 90 -3.68 -12.88 7.01
C ASP A 90 -4.18 -13.90 5.99
N ILE A 91 -3.80 -15.16 6.24
CA ILE A 91 -4.24 -16.30 5.46
C ILE A 91 -5.42 -16.92 6.22
N ASP A 92 -6.63 -16.53 5.82
CA ASP A 92 -7.85 -17.14 6.32
C ASP A 92 -8.53 -17.90 5.18
N SER A 93 -8.83 -19.17 5.41
CA SER A 93 -9.53 -20.03 4.45
C SER A 93 -10.94 -19.58 4.13
N THR A 94 -11.52 -18.72 4.96
CA THR A 94 -12.86 -18.11 4.70
C THR A 94 -12.79 -17.06 3.60
N ILE A 95 -11.62 -16.52 3.28
CA ILE A 95 -11.42 -15.52 2.21
C ILE A 95 -11.22 -16.23 0.85
N GLN A 96 -12.15 -17.11 0.49
CA GLN A 96 -12.06 -17.90 -0.75
C GLN A 96 -12.09 -17.07 -2.03
N ASN A 97 -12.55 -15.84 -1.97
CA ASN A 97 -12.74 -14.97 -3.14
C ASN A 97 -11.54 -14.07 -3.47
N ASN A 98 -10.45 -14.10 -2.69
CA ASN A 98 -9.26 -13.31 -2.98
C ASN A 98 -8.18 -14.21 -3.59
N ILE A 99 -7.89 -14.01 -4.88
CA ILE A 99 -6.93 -14.82 -5.65
C ILE A 99 -5.54 -14.81 -5.01
N PHE A 100 -5.07 -13.64 -4.57
CA PHE A 100 -3.75 -13.49 -3.96
C PHE A 100 -3.65 -14.26 -2.64
N ILE A 101 -4.65 -14.12 -1.75
CA ILE A 101 -4.69 -14.84 -0.46
C ILE A 101 -4.83 -16.35 -0.70
N LYS A 102 -5.68 -16.74 -1.65
CA LYS A 102 -5.81 -18.15 -2.03
C LYS A 102 -4.48 -18.76 -2.50
N GLN A 103 -3.73 -18.04 -3.33
CA GLN A 103 -2.44 -18.54 -3.80
C GLN A 103 -1.40 -18.55 -2.67
N LEU A 104 -1.40 -17.57 -1.76
CA LEU A 104 -0.56 -17.57 -0.56
C LEU A 104 -0.82 -18.82 0.31
N SER A 105 -2.08 -19.21 0.49
CA SER A 105 -2.44 -20.40 1.29
C SER A 105 -1.94 -21.73 0.72
N LEU A 106 -1.56 -21.72 -0.56
CA LEU A 106 -1.00 -22.87 -1.29
C LEU A 106 0.53 -22.81 -1.43
N SER A 107 1.16 -21.78 -0.87
CA SER A 107 2.60 -21.55 -0.99
C SER A 107 3.31 -21.85 0.33
N SER A 108 4.60 -22.13 0.26
CA SER A 108 5.47 -22.40 1.41
C SER A 108 6.36 -21.20 1.73
N GLU A 109 6.98 -21.17 2.90
CA GLU A 109 8.01 -20.19 3.22
C GLU A 109 9.11 -20.19 2.16
N PHE A 110 9.62 -19.02 1.85
CA PHE A 110 10.64 -18.74 0.82
C PHE A 110 10.20 -18.93 -0.63
N ASP A 111 8.99 -19.42 -0.89
CA ASP A 111 8.44 -19.46 -2.25
C ASP A 111 8.38 -18.05 -2.85
N SER A 112 8.74 -17.98 -4.14
CA SER A 112 8.54 -16.80 -4.98
C SER A 112 7.58 -17.16 -6.11
N VAL A 113 6.49 -16.39 -6.24
CA VAL A 113 5.40 -16.69 -7.16
C VAL A 113 5.04 -15.44 -7.97
N GLY A 114 4.79 -15.63 -9.25
CA GLY A 114 4.21 -14.64 -10.13
C GLY A 114 2.76 -14.99 -10.46
N LEU A 115 1.86 -14.01 -10.34
CA LEU A 115 0.44 -14.15 -10.71
C LEU A 115 0.09 -13.18 -11.85
N LEU A 116 -0.80 -13.62 -12.72
CA LEU A 116 -1.49 -12.78 -13.70
C LEU A 116 -2.97 -12.78 -13.33
N ILE A 117 -3.48 -11.63 -12.92
CA ILE A 117 -4.85 -11.47 -12.43
C ILE A 117 -5.56 -10.45 -13.34
N ASN A 118 -6.82 -10.70 -13.71
CA ASN A 118 -7.63 -9.72 -14.43
C ASN A 118 -7.64 -8.38 -13.66
N THR A 119 -7.44 -7.26 -14.36
CA THR A 119 -7.28 -5.94 -13.75
C THR A 119 -8.47 -5.54 -12.87
N LYS A 120 -9.71 -5.73 -13.34
CA LYS A 120 -10.91 -5.41 -12.54
C LYS A 120 -10.99 -6.24 -11.27
N VAL A 121 -10.75 -7.54 -11.40
CA VAL A 121 -10.75 -8.48 -10.27
C VAL A 121 -9.67 -8.10 -9.26
N PHE A 122 -8.47 -7.76 -9.74
CA PHE A 122 -7.36 -7.33 -8.88
C PHE A 122 -7.70 -6.08 -8.05
N PHE A 123 -8.15 -4.99 -8.69
CA PHE A 123 -8.46 -3.76 -7.97
C PHE A 123 -9.63 -3.93 -7.00
N LYS A 124 -10.67 -4.69 -7.39
CA LYS A 124 -11.79 -5.02 -6.50
C LYS A 124 -11.33 -5.82 -5.27
N GLN A 125 -10.45 -6.80 -5.45
CA GLN A 125 -10.01 -7.68 -4.37
C GLN A 125 -8.90 -7.08 -3.49
N GLN A 126 -7.99 -6.28 -4.04
CA GLN A 126 -6.82 -5.78 -3.31
C GLN A 126 -7.01 -4.35 -2.78
N PHE A 127 -7.81 -3.54 -3.45
CA PHE A 127 -8.01 -2.12 -3.10
C PHE A 127 -9.48 -1.77 -2.84
N PHE A 128 -10.37 -2.76 -2.88
CA PHE A 128 -11.81 -2.60 -2.62
C PHE A 128 -12.47 -1.51 -3.47
N THR A 129 -12.03 -1.37 -4.72
CA THR A 129 -12.52 -0.38 -5.66
C THR A 129 -12.83 -0.99 -7.02
N GLU A 130 -13.87 -0.48 -7.66
CA GLU A 130 -14.19 -0.76 -9.06
C GLU A 130 -13.59 0.29 -10.00
N ASN A 131 -13.11 1.40 -9.45
CA ASN A 131 -12.44 2.45 -10.22
C ASN A 131 -10.99 2.06 -10.48
N ILE A 132 -10.68 1.73 -11.73
CA ILE A 132 -9.33 1.40 -12.16
C ILE A 132 -8.54 2.69 -12.36
N PRO A 133 -7.38 2.87 -11.71
CA PRO A 133 -6.53 4.04 -11.91
C PRO A 133 -6.11 4.21 -13.37
N PHE A 134 -5.95 5.47 -13.80
CA PHE A 134 -5.65 5.82 -15.19
C PHE A 134 -4.47 5.05 -15.80
N PHE A 135 -3.42 4.83 -15.01
CA PHE A 135 -2.22 4.12 -15.44
C PHE A 135 -2.46 2.64 -15.80
N SER A 136 -3.58 2.05 -15.34
CA SER A 136 -3.92 0.64 -15.59
C SER A 136 -5.27 0.44 -16.30
N GLN A 137 -5.92 1.50 -16.75
CA GLN A 137 -7.24 1.42 -17.41
C GLN A 137 -7.22 0.63 -18.70
N ARG A 138 -6.08 0.62 -19.41
CA ARG A 138 -5.91 -0.12 -20.68
C ARG A 138 -5.36 -1.53 -20.47
N ASP A 139 -4.97 -1.88 -19.25
CA ASP A 139 -4.45 -3.19 -18.94
C ASP A 139 -5.58 -4.22 -18.77
N SER A 140 -5.44 -5.37 -19.38
CA SER A 140 -6.34 -6.51 -19.17
C SER A 140 -5.93 -7.32 -17.94
N ILE A 141 -4.66 -7.26 -17.54
CA ILE A 141 -4.06 -8.00 -16.45
C ILE A 141 -3.16 -7.11 -15.58
N VAL A 142 -3.09 -7.45 -14.30
CA VAL A 142 -2.08 -7.00 -13.35
C VAL A 142 -1.16 -8.17 -13.05
N LYS A 143 0.15 -7.89 -13.03
CA LYS A 143 1.18 -8.85 -12.62
C LYS A 143 1.46 -8.65 -11.13
N VAL A 144 1.30 -9.71 -10.34
CA VAL A 144 1.63 -9.74 -8.90
C VAL A 144 2.80 -10.67 -8.70
N ASN A 145 3.93 -10.15 -8.27
CA ASN A 145 5.06 -10.97 -7.87
C ASN A 145 5.20 -10.91 -6.35
N TYR A 146 5.31 -12.05 -5.70
CA TYR A 146 5.56 -12.09 -4.27
C TYR A 146 6.61 -13.13 -3.88
N LYS A 147 7.25 -12.87 -2.74
CA LYS A 147 8.11 -13.82 -2.03
C LYS A 147 7.66 -13.91 -0.59
N ILE A 148 7.44 -15.12 -0.10
CA ILE A 148 7.14 -15.37 1.31
C ILE A 148 8.45 -15.38 2.08
N LYS A 149 8.55 -14.55 3.11
CA LYS A 149 9.67 -14.51 4.04
C LYS A 149 9.49 -15.45 5.21
N GLN A 150 8.28 -15.42 5.77
CA GLN A 150 7.93 -16.22 6.93
C GLN A 150 6.41 -16.40 7.01
N ILE A 151 5.97 -17.50 7.59
CA ILE A 151 4.56 -17.74 7.90
C ILE A 151 4.44 -18.00 9.40
N PHE A 152 3.61 -17.18 10.05
CA PHE A 152 3.31 -17.30 11.48
C PHE A 152 2.04 -18.12 11.66
N ASN A 153 2.12 -19.28 12.30
CA ASN A 153 0.94 -20.05 12.72
C ASN A 153 0.17 -19.33 13.84
N SER A 154 -0.99 -19.84 14.24
CA SER A 154 -1.87 -19.18 15.23
C SER A 154 -1.18 -18.86 16.55
N ASN A 155 -0.29 -19.71 17.03
CA ASN A 155 0.44 -19.47 18.28
C ASN A 155 1.54 -18.41 18.10
N GLN A 156 2.33 -18.54 17.04
CA GLN A 156 3.37 -17.58 16.68
C GLN A 156 2.78 -16.20 16.34
N ASN A 157 1.57 -16.16 15.82
CA ASN A 157 0.87 -14.90 15.46
C ASN A 157 0.58 -14.06 16.71
N ILE A 158 0.27 -14.68 17.85
CA ILE A 158 0.05 -13.96 19.12
C ILE A 158 1.34 -13.23 19.53
N ASP A 159 2.48 -13.90 19.50
CA ASP A 159 3.77 -13.30 19.87
C ASP A 159 4.22 -12.28 18.82
N PHE A 160 3.94 -12.53 17.56
CA PHE A 160 4.18 -11.58 16.48
C PHE A 160 3.39 -10.27 16.67
N ILE A 161 2.08 -10.33 16.97
CA ILE A 161 1.25 -9.15 17.26
C ILE A 161 1.80 -8.37 18.47
N LYS A 162 2.23 -9.06 19.54
CA LYS A 162 2.89 -8.42 20.67
C LYS A 162 4.18 -7.70 20.26
N THR A 163 4.95 -8.30 19.36
CA THR A 163 6.18 -7.70 18.83
C THR A 163 5.88 -6.43 18.02
N LEU A 164 4.83 -6.43 17.19
CA LEU A 164 4.40 -5.23 16.45
C LEU A 164 4.01 -4.10 17.40
N LYS A 165 3.27 -4.41 18.47
CA LYS A 165 2.85 -3.42 19.48
C LYS A 165 4.05 -2.87 20.28
N THR A 166 5.00 -3.73 20.62
CA THR A 166 6.25 -3.32 21.26
C THR A 166 7.07 -2.41 20.35
N ASN A 167 7.15 -2.72 19.06
CA ASN A 167 7.85 -1.90 18.09
C ASN A 167 7.16 -0.53 17.89
N GLU A 168 5.84 -0.49 17.85
CA GLU A 168 5.08 0.77 17.83
C GLU A 168 5.44 1.66 19.02
N ASN A 169 5.41 1.10 20.23
CA ASN A 169 5.79 1.83 21.43
C ASN A 169 7.23 2.37 21.36
N ARG A 170 8.16 1.57 20.84
CA ARG A 170 9.55 2.01 20.62
C ARG A 170 9.62 3.18 19.65
N LEU A 171 8.94 3.10 18.52
CA LEU A 171 8.88 4.18 17.51
C LEU A 171 8.32 5.48 18.12
N ILE A 172 7.28 5.39 18.93
CA ILE A 172 6.73 6.54 19.63
C ILE A 172 7.76 7.12 20.61
N GLN A 173 8.43 6.28 21.40
CA GLN A 173 9.46 6.76 22.35
C GLN A 173 10.65 7.40 21.63
N ASP A 174 11.11 6.82 20.52
CA ASP A 174 12.18 7.37 19.70
C ASP A 174 11.78 8.76 19.17
N TYR A 175 10.55 8.90 18.67
CA TYR A 175 10.01 10.19 18.22
C TYR A 175 9.99 11.22 19.36
N LEU A 176 9.46 10.86 20.53
CA LEU A 176 9.44 11.74 21.71
C LEU A 176 10.85 12.15 22.14
N ASN A 177 11.80 11.22 22.11
CA ASN A 177 13.20 11.47 22.46
C ASN A 177 13.90 12.45 21.50
N THR A 178 13.59 12.39 20.19
CA THR A 178 14.14 13.33 19.23
C THR A 178 13.49 14.72 19.32
N HIS A 179 12.30 14.80 19.91
CA HIS A 179 11.54 16.05 20.08
C HIS A 179 11.51 16.57 21.53
N LYS A 180 12.49 16.23 22.36
CA LYS A 180 12.56 16.63 23.81
C LYS A 180 12.48 18.11 24.07
N LYS A 181 12.81 18.97 23.12
CA LYS A 181 12.71 20.43 23.24
C LYS A 181 11.27 20.95 23.21
N ILE A 182 10.32 20.12 22.79
CA ILE A 182 8.90 20.43 22.69
C ILE A 182 8.20 19.80 23.91
N ASN A 183 7.35 20.56 24.60
CA ASN A 183 6.57 20.04 25.72
C ASN A 183 5.39 19.19 25.21
N ILE A 184 5.66 17.93 24.88
CA ILE A 184 4.65 16.98 24.41
C ILE A 184 3.91 16.40 25.62
N ILE A 185 2.58 16.49 25.61
CA ILE A 185 1.73 16.04 26.71
C ILE A 185 0.87 14.87 26.25
N LYS A 186 0.99 13.74 26.93
CA LYS A 186 0.11 12.59 26.75
C LYS A 186 -1.17 12.81 27.53
N ASP A 187 -2.33 12.68 26.89
CA ASP A 187 -3.62 12.76 27.56
C ASP A 187 -4.06 11.42 28.18
N SER A 188 -5.21 11.43 28.86
CA SER A 188 -5.72 10.27 29.61
C SER A 188 -6.09 9.06 28.73
N ILE A 189 -6.34 9.26 27.44
CA ILE A 189 -6.66 8.17 26.52
C ILE A 189 -5.43 7.70 25.72
N GLY A 190 -4.30 8.43 25.80
CA GLY A 190 -3.05 8.02 25.18
C GLY A 190 -2.64 8.79 23.93
N ILE A 191 -3.34 9.85 23.54
CA ILE A 191 -2.95 10.76 22.46
C ILE A 191 -1.86 11.71 22.97
N TYR A 192 -0.84 11.97 22.14
CA TYR A 192 0.24 12.88 22.45
C TYR A 192 0.02 14.21 21.76
N TRP A 193 -0.17 15.27 22.54
CA TRP A 193 -0.33 16.64 22.05
C TRP A 193 1.05 17.28 21.91
N ILE A 194 1.49 17.45 20.68
CA ILE A 194 2.76 18.11 20.33
C ILE A 194 2.59 19.61 20.39
N GLU A 195 1.49 20.11 19.82
CA GLU A 195 1.06 21.49 19.95
C GLU A 195 -0.39 21.52 20.42
N LYS A 196 -0.59 22.11 21.60
CA LYS A 196 -1.92 22.29 22.15
C LYS A 196 -2.60 23.53 21.56
N PRO A 197 -3.93 23.50 21.41
CA PRO A 197 -4.65 24.67 20.97
C PRO A 197 -4.45 25.84 21.92
N LYS A 198 -4.28 27.04 21.36
CA LYS A 198 -4.27 28.27 22.15
C LYS A 198 -5.67 28.53 22.71
N ASN A 199 -5.75 29.12 23.90
CA ASN A 199 -7.04 29.50 24.46
C ASN A 199 -7.71 30.53 23.55
N THR A 200 -8.91 30.18 23.08
CA THR A 200 -9.78 31.07 22.29
C THR A 200 -11.19 31.09 22.90
N ILE A 201 -11.88 32.20 22.70
CA ILE A 201 -13.30 32.31 23.06
C ILE A 201 -14.10 31.53 22.01
N GLY A 202 -15.14 30.82 22.42
CA GLY A 202 -15.99 30.06 21.53
C GLY A 202 -16.44 28.74 22.15
N GLU A 203 -17.41 28.10 21.52
CA GLU A 203 -17.91 26.81 21.95
C GLU A 203 -17.12 25.66 21.36
N PHE A 204 -17.16 24.53 22.06
CA PHE A 204 -16.62 23.26 21.57
C PHE A 204 -17.54 22.66 20.53
N ILE A 205 -16.97 21.90 19.62
CA ILE A 205 -17.66 21.19 18.55
C ILE A 205 -18.51 20.04 19.13
N LYS A 206 -19.79 19.97 18.75
CA LYS A 206 -20.78 19.00 19.23
C LYS A 206 -21.25 18.09 18.08
N PRO A 207 -21.69 16.87 18.36
CA PRO A 207 -22.29 16.00 17.34
C PRO A 207 -23.45 16.70 16.60
N GLY A 208 -23.40 16.66 15.27
CA GLY A 208 -24.37 17.32 14.37
C GLY A 208 -23.89 18.65 13.82
N ASP A 209 -22.86 19.26 14.38
CA ASP A 209 -22.29 20.50 13.84
C ASP A 209 -21.61 20.26 12.48
N LEU A 210 -21.75 21.20 11.56
CA LEU A 210 -20.99 21.22 10.32
C LEU A 210 -19.64 21.89 10.55
N VAL A 211 -18.57 21.12 10.39
CA VAL A 211 -17.19 21.53 10.64
C VAL A 211 -16.43 21.64 9.34
N SER A 212 -15.84 22.80 9.09
CA SER A 212 -14.86 23.04 8.03
C SER A 212 -13.46 22.97 8.61
N LEU A 213 -12.61 22.07 8.10
CA LEU A 213 -11.26 21.88 8.62
C LEU A 213 -10.23 21.57 7.54
N GLU A 214 -8.99 21.90 7.84
CA GLU A 214 -7.81 21.41 7.13
C GLU A 214 -7.04 20.46 8.03
N TYR A 215 -6.49 19.40 7.43
CA TYR A 215 -5.56 18.51 8.12
C TYR A 215 -4.49 17.98 7.18
N CYS A 216 -3.35 17.63 7.77
CA CYS A 216 -2.27 16.93 7.09
C CYS A 216 -1.77 15.79 7.99
N GLY A 217 -1.73 14.58 7.47
CA GLY A 217 -1.20 13.40 8.13
C GLY A 217 0.22 13.08 7.68
N TYR A 218 1.06 12.67 8.63
CA TYR A 218 2.48 12.36 8.41
C TYR A 218 2.87 11.05 9.08
N PHE A 219 3.81 10.35 8.46
CA PHE A 219 4.60 9.35 9.16
C PHE A 219 5.57 10.01 10.16
N LEU A 220 6.09 9.25 11.13
CA LEU A 220 7.02 9.78 12.13
C LEU A 220 8.33 10.31 11.54
N ASN A 221 8.70 9.89 10.35
CA ASN A 221 9.86 10.40 9.59
C ASN A 221 9.60 11.74 8.87
N GLY A 222 8.38 12.30 9.00
CA GLY A 222 7.99 13.55 8.37
C GLY A 222 7.44 13.42 6.95
N GLN A 223 7.42 12.22 6.37
CA GLN A 223 6.83 11.99 5.07
C GLN A 223 5.30 12.21 5.12
N ILE A 224 4.77 12.97 4.17
CA ILE A 224 3.33 13.23 4.07
C ILE A 224 2.62 11.94 3.67
N LEU A 225 1.62 11.56 4.44
CA LEU A 225 0.70 10.47 4.15
C LEU A 225 -0.49 10.97 3.33
N GLU A 226 -1.15 12.02 3.81
CA GLU A 226 -2.36 12.56 3.21
C GLU A 226 -2.58 14.02 3.59
N LYS A 227 -3.41 14.70 2.80
CA LYS A 227 -3.93 16.04 3.11
C LYS A 227 -5.44 16.07 2.90
N SER A 228 -6.13 16.89 3.68
CA SER A 228 -7.56 17.11 3.45
C SER A 228 -7.80 17.67 2.05
N PRO A 229 -8.94 17.36 1.41
CA PRO A 229 -9.41 18.10 0.24
C PRO A 229 -9.54 19.59 0.55
N LEU A 230 -9.46 20.44 -0.49
CA LEU A 230 -9.78 21.86 -0.35
C LEU A 230 -11.24 22.03 0.10
N ASN A 231 -11.47 22.93 1.07
CA ASN A 231 -12.78 23.19 1.64
C ASN A 231 -13.48 21.94 2.19
N PHE A 232 -12.70 21.08 2.87
CA PHE A 232 -13.27 19.87 3.45
C PHE A 232 -14.22 20.21 4.58
N GLU A 233 -15.48 19.85 4.40
CA GLU A 233 -16.55 19.99 5.39
C GLU A 233 -17.15 18.62 5.71
N TYR A 234 -17.50 18.41 6.96
CA TYR A 234 -18.22 17.19 7.38
C TYR A 234 -19.12 17.48 8.59
N VAL A 235 -20.13 16.63 8.77
CA VAL A 235 -20.99 16.70 9.95
C VAL A 235 -20.33 15.92 11.08
N PHE A 236 -19.92 16.62 12.14
CA PHE A 236 -19.23 16.01 13.27
C PHE A 236 -20.07 14.91 13.92
N GLY A 237 -19.47 13.75 14.16
CA GLY A 237 -20.13 12.56 14.71
C GLY A 237 -20.70 11.61 13.66
N THR A 238 -20.62 11.94 12.37
CA THR A 238 -20.95 10.98 11.30
C THR A 238 -19.89 9.87 11.26
N PRO A 239 -20.31 8.59 11.33
CA PRO A 239 -19.37 7.47 11.29
C PRO A 239 -18.52 7.45 10.02
N ASP A 240 -17.31 6.91 10.13
CA ASP A 240 -16.39 6.56 9.03
C ASP A 240 -15.96 7.70 8.09
N GLN A 241 -16.23 8.97 8.42
CA GLN A 241 -15.75 10.11 7.64
C GLN A 241 -14.31 10.52 8.00
N LEU A 242 -13.93 10.34 9.26
CA LEU A 242 -12.58 10.64 9.77
C LEU A 242 -12.09 9.55 10.72
N LEU A 243 -10.77 9.47 10.87
CA LEU A 243 -10.14 8.58 11.84
C LEU A 243 -10.65 8.86 13.26
N LYS A 244 -10.78 7.80 14.04
CA LYS A 244 -11.26 7.87 15.43
C LYS A 244 -10.47 8.87 16.27
N GLY A 245 -9.15 8.90 16.11
CA GLY A 245 -8.30 9.86 16.83
C GLY A 245 -8.53 11.30 16.44
N LEU A 246 -8.78 11.58 15.15
CA LEU A 246 -9.10 12.93 14.67
C LEU A 246 -10.44 13.40 15.23
N ASN A 247 -11.48 12.56 15.19
CA ASN A 247 -12.78 12.90 15.78
C ASN A 247 -12.65 13.25 17.28
N TYR A 248 -11.85 12.49 18.02
CA TYR A 248 -11.61 12.79 19.44
C TYR A 248 -10.92 14.15 19.65
N VAL A 249 -9.90 14.46 18.85
CA VAL A 249 -9.18 15.72 18.94
C VAL A 249 -10.07 16.91 18.55
N ILE A 250 -10.82 16.77 17.44
CA ILE A 250 -11.74 17.80 16.95
C ILE A 250 -12.77 18.18 18.00
N SER A 251 -13.32 17.21 18.76
CA SER A 251 -14.28 17.52 19.85
C SER A 251 -13.71 18.39 21.00
N ARG A 252 -12.39 18.57 21.03
CA ARG A 252 -11.68 19.39 22.02
C ARG A 252 -11.18 20.70 21.45
N LEU A 253 -11.51 20.98 20.21
CA LEU A 253 -11.13 22.21 19.53
C LEU A 253 -12.35 23.12 19.36
N LYS A 254 -12.05 24.38 19.10
CA LYS A 254 -12.99 25.45 18.77
C LYS A 254 -12.65 26.05 17.42
N LYS A 255 -13.55 26.79 16.81
CA LYS A 255 -13.28 27.53 15.58
C LYS A 255 -11.99 28.36 15.70
N GLY A 256 -11.13 28.31 14.67
CA GLY A 256 -9.86 29.01 14.59
C GLY A 256 -8.73 28.36 15.38
N GLN A 257 -8.97 27.25 16.04
CA GLN A 257 -7.91 26.52 16.75
C GLN A 257 -7.22 25.50 15.83
N ASN A 258 -5.92 25.34 16.06
CA ASN A 258 -5.09 24.30 15.47
C ASN A 258 -4.52 23.38 16.56
N ALA A 259 -4.15 22.20 16.17
CA ALA A 259 -3.44 21.23 17.00
C ALA A 259 -2.48 20.41 16.16
N LYS A 260 -1.37 20.00 16.79
CA LYS A 260 -0.47 18.98 16.26
C LYS A 260 -0.38 17.84 17.26
N ILE A 261 -0.67 16.64 16.80
CA ILE A 261 -0.82 15.45 17.66
C ILE A 261 -0.08 14.26 17.08
N LEU A 262 0.40 13.36 17.96
CA LEU A 262 0.83 12.03 17.59
C LEU A 262 -0.26 11.04 18.05
N LEU A 263 -0.75 10.26 17.12
CA LEU A 263 -1.78 9.25 17.31
C LEU A 263 -1.15 7.86 17.29
N PRO A 264 -1.19 7.09 18.38
CA PRO A 264 -0.97 5.64 18.33
C PRO A 264 -1.91 4.96 17.32
N SER A 265 -1.48 3.84 16.77
CA SER A 265 -2.15 3.17 15.67
C SER A 265 -3.62 2.82 15.94
N HIS A 266 -3.96 2.46 17.19
CA HIS A 266 -5.34 2.12 17.56
C HIS A 266 -6.32 3.29 17.47
N PHE A 267 -5.84 4.53 17.30
CA PHE A 267 -6.63 5.72 16.98
C PHE A 267 -6.68 6.01 15.48
N THR A 268 -5.94 5.27 14.66
CA THR A 268 -5.83 5.43 13.21
C THR A 268 -6.22 4.14 12.50
N PHE A 269 -5.27 3.43 11.89
CA PHE A 269 -5.51 2.24 11.07
C PHE A 269 -5.31 0.91 11.82
N GLY A 270 -4.85 0.95 13.07
CA GLY A 270 -4.79 -0.19 13.99
C GLY A 270 -3.91 -1.35 13.52
N GLU A 271 -4.34 -2.55 13.94
CA GLU A 271 -3.64 -3.81 13.69
C GLU A 271 -3.76 -4.28 12.23
N ASN A 272 -4.65 -3.70 11.44
CA ASN A 272 -4.87 -4.09 10.04
C ASN A 272 -4.11 -3.22 9.04
N GLY A 273 -3.71 -2.00 9.45
CA GLY A 273 -3.20 -0.99 8.51
C GLY A 273 -4.31 -0.40 7.62
N SER A 274 -3.94 0.44 6.67
CA SER A 274 -4.91 1.07 5.77
C SER A 274 -5.34 0.12 4.63
N SER A 275 -6.62 0.19 4.24
CA SER A 275 -7.17 -0.61 3.14
C SER A 275 -6.48 -0.34 1.79
N ASN A 276 -6.04 0.90 1.58
CA ASN A 276 -5.29 1.31 0.39
C ASN A 276 -3.80 0.93 0.43
N LYS A 277 -3.36 0.19 1.46
CA LYS A 277 -1.97 -0.30 1.64
C LYS A 277 -0.90 0.80 1.67
N LYS A 278 -1.26 2.00 2.13
CA LYS A 278 -0.31 3.10 2.36
C LYS A 278 0.24 3.12 3.78
N VAL A 279 -0.51 2.58 4.73
CA VAL A 279 -0.12 2.54 6.15
C VAL A 279 -0.04 1.09 6.59
N ALA A 280 1.11 0.69 7.11
CA ALA A 280 1.31 -0.65 7.66
C ALA A 280 0.56 -0.85 8.98
N ARG A 281 0.48 -2.09 9.43
CA ARG A 281 -0.07 -2.47 10.75
C ARG A 281 0.70 -1.75 11.88
N ASN A 282 -0.01 -1.38 12.92
CA ASN A 282 0.58 -0.79 14.13
C ASN A 282 1.49 0.41 13.86
N THR A 283 1.13 1.25 12.86
CA THR A 283 1.88 2.44 12.50
C THR A 283 1.32 3.67 13.20
N PRO A 284 2.07 4.30 14.11
CA PRO A 284 1.68 5.57 14.70
C PRO A 284 1.87 6.71 13.69
N LEU A 285 1.00 7.73 13.75
CA LEU A 285 0.98 8.84 12.81
C LEU A 285 0.96 10.19 13.54
N VAL A 286 1.48 11.21 12.88
CA VAL A 286 1.35 12.60 13.31
C VAL A 286 0.31 13.30 12.44
N TYR A 287 -0.56 14.08 13.07
CA TYR A 287 -1.52 14.93 12.36
C TYR A 287 -1.41 16.37 12.82
N GLU A 288 -1.45 17.27 11.85
CA GLU A 288 -1.70 18.69 12.03
C GLU A 288 -3.10 18.98 11.53
N LEU A 289 -3.88 19.74 12.30
CA LEU A 289 -5.24 20.10 11.91
C LEU A 289 -5.60 21.50 12.40
N MET A 290 -6.49 22.15 11.66
CA MET A 290 -7.02 23.47 11.95
C MET A 290 -8.51 23.51 11.67
N ILE A 291 -9.30 24.01 12.64
CA ILE A 291 -10.72 24.26 12.47
C ILE A 291 -10.92 25.62 11.81
N LEU A 292 -11.37 25.63 10.55
CA LEU A 292 -11.56 26.83 9.76
C LEU A 292 -12.90 27.51 10.08
N ASP A 293 -13.97 26.73 10.12
CA ASP A 293 -15.32 27.21 10.39
C ASP A 293 -16.16 26.17 11.16
N LEU A 294 -17.16 26.68 11.84
CA LEU A 294 -18.11 25.89 12.62
C LEU A 294 -19.52 26.48 12.46
N LYS A 295 -20.42 25.70 11.90
CA LYS A 295 -21.86 26.00 11.87
C LYS A 295 -22.56 25.03 12.81
N GLN A 296 -23.04 25.55 13.92
CA GLN A 296 -23.80 24.75 14.90
C GLN A 296 -25.17 24.39 14.36
N LYS A 297 -25.64 23.21 14.75
CA LYS A 297 -26.96 22.69 14.37
C LYS A 297 -28.08 23.46 15.07
#